data_65a74a6c0318b569986f889f118dc06a
#
_entry.id   65a74a6c0318b569986f889f118dc06a
#
_cell.length_a   1.000
_cell.length_b   1.000
_cell.length_c   1.000
_cell.angle_alpha   90.00
_cell.angle_beta   90.00
_cell.angle_gamma   90.00
#
_symmetry.space_group_name_H-M   'P 1'
#
loop_
_entity.id
_entity.type
_entity.pdbx_description
1 polymer ?
#
loop_
_entity_poly.entity_id
_entity_poly.type
_entity_poly.pdbx_seq_one_letter_code
_entity_poly.pdbx_strand_id
1 'polypeptide(L)'
;MAKEGIQKMSRTTIRQVVMGGLASALLALTIPSSAGAQMPPAPQWLRFTVETVKPDMVQEYEGYKKQLAAAYKKAGQPVYAVLQNYAGNRNEYTTVTFVMKFGDLDSPNVIRKALGDEAFNNLLGGVSRCVTSTTWYFSTPWDDLAIDKASSMSEYFLRTRIPIATGKNADYRAYLKNDVKPVLEKGGVTWYRVSSITFGGPAGTVETFRMLKNLGEIDGGPIQTKVLGAPGAQAMAAKAAPLTRGPAQNTIVRMRPELSLIPPPMPTR
;
A
#
# COMPACT_ATOMS: atom_id res chain seq x y z
N MET A 1 27.93 -21.98 -83.93
CA MET A 1 27.97 -23.40 -83.76
C MET A 1 26.87 -23.74 -82.75
N ALA A 2 25.65 -24.12 -83.20
CA ALA A 2 25.22 -25.49 -83.43
C ALA A 2 25.04 -26.22 -82.09
N LYS A 3 23.92 -26.82 -81.69
CA LYS A 3 22.70 -27.36 -82.27
C LYS A 3 21.79 -27.70 -81.10
N GLU A 4 20.51 -27.37 -81.13
CA GLU A 4 19.38 -28.26 -81.43
C GLU A 4 19.23 -29.50 -80.56
N GLY A 5 18.01 -29.63 -80.03
CA GLY A 5 17.49 -30.86 -79.52
C GLY A 5 16.02 -30.71 -79.07
N ILE A 6 15.17 -30.76 -80.09
CA ILE A 6 13.69 -30.84 -80.00
C ILE A 6 13.31 -32.29 -79.73
N GLN A 7 12.23 -32.51 -78.98
CA GLN A 7 11.16 -33.50 -79.20
C GLN A 7 10.56 -33.99 -77.87
N LYS A 8 9.35 -34.29 -77.65
CA LYS A 8 8.10 -34.28 -78.41
C LYS A 8 6.96 -34.57 -77.45
N MET A 9 5.85 -34.04 -77.77
CA MET A 9 4.53 -34.26 -77.16
C MET A 9 4.18 -35.71 -76.83
N SER A 10 3.38 -35.92 -75.77
CA SER A 10 2.29 -36.86 -75.87
C SER A 10 1.09 -36.38 -75.02
N ARG A 11 -0.01 -36.21 -75.70
CA ARG A 11 -1.37 -35.95 -75.16
C ARG A 11 -1.92 -37.26 -74.58
N THR A 12 -2.57 -37.17 -73.43
CA THR A 12 -3.81 -37.95 -73.25
C THR A 12 -4.71 -37.24 -72.22
N THR A 13 -5.84 -36.94 -72.65
CA THR A 13 -7.07 -36.42 -72.04
C THR A 13 -7.62 -37.46 -71.05
N ILE A 14 -8.32 -37.00 -69.98
CA ILE A 14 -9.67 -37.42 -69.60
C ILE A 14 -10.04 -36.79 -68.23
N ARG A 15 -11.02 -35.93 -68.27
CA ARG A 15 -12.26 -35.74 -67.49
C ARG A 15 -12.30 -35.84 -65.99
N GLN A 16 -12.82 -34.77 -65.43
CA GLN A 16 -13.86 -34.62 -64.37
C GLN A 16 -13.52 -35.10 -62.99
N VAL A 17 -13.61 -34.24 -61.98
CA VAL A 17 -14.87 -33.89 -61.29
C VAL A 17 -14.66 -32.63 -60.49
N VAL A 18 -15.61 -31.71 -60.60
CA VAL A 18 -15.81 -30.53 -59.72
C VAL A 18 -16.25 -31.02 -58.36
N MET A 19 -15.54 -30.68 -57.30
CA MET A 19 -16.13 -30.53 -55.99
C MET A 19 -15.41 -29.44 -55.23
N GLY A 20 -16.21 -28.43 -54.89
CA GLY A 20 -15.76 -27.27 -54.13
C GLY A 20 -15.39 -27.67 -52.71
N GLY A 21 -14.29 -27.15 -52.28
CA GLY A 21 -13.85 -27.17 -50.90
C GLY A 21 -13.43 -25.76 -50.56
N LEU A 22 -14.35 -25.02 -49.91
CA LEU A 22 -14.07 -23.76 -49.22
C LEU A 22 -13.04 -24.07 -48.12
N ALA A 23 -11.79 -23.76 -48.38
CA ALA A 23 -10.78 -23.71 -47.35
C ALA A 23 -11.02 -22.42 -46.52
N SER A 24 -11.83 -22.54 -45.48
CA SER A 24 -11.94 -21.52 -44.45
C SER A 24 -10.60 -21.41 -43.73
N ALA A 25 -9.79 -20.41 -44.07
CA ALA A 25 -8.64 -19.99 -43.31
C ALA A 25 -9.13 -19.47 -41.96
N LEU A 26 -9.19 -20.31 -40.93
CA LEU A 26 -9.28 -19.86 -39.55
C LEU A 26 -8.01 -19.07 -39.22
N LEU A 27 -8.09 -17.74 -39.36
CA LEU A 27 -7.15 -16.84 -38.68
C LEU A 27 -7.40 -17.04 -37.17
N ALA A 28 -6.59 -17.87 -36.53
CA ALA A 28 -6.48 -17.91 -35.09
C ALA A 28 -5.92 -16.54 -34.65
N LEU A 29 -6.83 -15.62 -34.31
CA LEU A 29 -6.50 -14.44 -33.52
C LEU A 29 -5.99 -14.96 -32.18
N THR A 30 -4.67 -15.11 -32.07
CA THR A 30 -4.00 -15.23 -30.79
C THR A 30 -4.19 -13.89 -30.08
N ILE A 31 -5.26 -13.79 -29.29
CA ILE A 31 -5.40 -12.72 -28.31
C ILE A 31 -4.18 -12.88 -27.40
N PRO A 32 -3.26 -11.89 -27.34
CA PRO A 32 -2.21 -11.95 -26.36
C PRO A 32 -2.90 -12.04 -25.02
N SER A 33 -2.74 -13.17 -24.31
CA SER A 33 -3.11 -13.28 -22.92
C SER A 33 -2.49 -12.07 -22.24
N SER A 34 -3.36 -11.16 -21.78
CA SER A 34 -2.92 -10.04 -20.94
C SER A 34 -2.13 -10.69 -19.81
N ALA A 35 -0.81 -10.56 -19.86
CA ALA A 35 0.07 -10.98 -18.79
C ALA A 35 -0.51 -10.36 -17.53
N GLY A 36 -1.13 -11.20 -16.69
CA GLY A 36 -1.77 -10.74 -15.47
C GLY A 36 -0.70 -9.93 -14.74
N ALA A 37 -0.98 -8.67 -14.52
CA ALA A 37 -0.07 -7.78 -13.82
C ALA A 37 0.26 -8.47 -12.49
N GLN A 38 1.46 -9.04 -12.42
CA GLN A 38 1.94 -9.75 -11.24
C GLN A 38 2.00 -8.71 -10.14
N MET A 39 1.20 -8.89 -9.08
CA MET A 39 1.22 -8.00 -7.94
C MET A 39 2.66 -7.85 -7.46
N PRO A 40 3.15 -6.64 -7.25
CA PRO A 40 4.45 -6.47 -6.64
C PRO A 40 4.47 -7.24 -5.30
N PRO A 41 5.57 -7.91 -4.98
CA PRO A 41 5.68 -8.61 -3.70
C PRO A 41 5.38 -7.65 -2.56
N ALA A 42 4.74 -8.16 -1.49
CA ALA A 42 4.45 -7.37 -0.30
C ALA A 42 5.77 -6.78 0.27
N PRO A 43 5.77 -5.51 0.72
CA PRO A 43 6.95 -4.91 1.30
C PRO A 43 7.32 -5.64 2.58
N GLN A 44 8.63 -5.88 2.78
CA GLN A 44 9.10 -6.46 4.05
C GLN A 44 9.02 -5.45 5.20
N TRP A 45 9.11 -4.15 4.86
CA TRP A 45 9.17 -3.06 5.82
C TRP A 45 8.35 -1.86 5.38
N LEU A 46 7.74 -1.20 6.35
CA LEU A 46 7.16 0.13 6.19
C LEU A 46 8.09 1.13 6.87
N ARG A 47 8.51 2.16 6.14
CA ARG A 47 9.21 3.31 6.73
C ARG A 47 8.21 4.41 6.97
N PHE A 48 8.15 4.84 8.22
CA PHE A 48 7.38 5.99 8.66
C PHE A 48 8.33 7.16 8.91
N THR A 49 8.02 8.31 8.35
CA THR A 49 8.71 9.57 8.65
C THR A 49 7.67 10.52 9.22
N VAL A 50 7.85 10.90 10.49
CA VAL A 50 6.96 11.82 11.20
C VAL A 50 7.64 13.17 11.27
N GLU A 51 6.99 14.20 10.77
CA GLU A 51 7.53 15.55 10.66
C GLU A 51 6.57 16.55 11.30
N THR A 52 7.08 17.38 12.21
CA THR A 52 6.34 18.50 12.77
C THR A 52 6.70 19.75 11.97
N VAL A 53 5.74 20.32 11.28
CA VAL A 53 5.91 21.47 10.39
C VAL A 53 5.72 22.78 11.16
N LYS A 54 6.53 23.78 10.85
CA LYS A 54 6.35 25.15 11.36
C LYS A 54 5.01 25.70 10.86
N PRO A 55 4.17 26.30 11.72
CA PRO A 55 2.82 26.74 11.34
C PRO A 55 2.77 27.69 10.15
N ASP A 56 3.77 28.56 10.03
CA ASP A 56 3.92 29.56 8.96
C ASP A 56 4.49 28.98 7.64
N MET A 57 5.00 27.75 7.66
CA MET A 57 5.62 27.10 6.50
C MET A 57 4.81 25.90 5.95
N VAL A 58 3.59 25.71 6.41
CA VAL A 58 2.76 24.56 5.99
C VAL A 58 2.54 24.52 4.48
N GLN A 59 2.25 25.67 3.86
CA GLN A 59 2.01 25.74 2.42
C GLN A 59 3.27 25.40 1.60
N GLU A 60 4.43 25.92 2.03
CA GLU A 60 5.72 25.63 1.39
C GLU A 60 6.08 24.15 1.53
N TYR A 61 5.94 23.62 2.75
CA TYR A 61 6.14 22.18 3.03
C TYR A 61 5.29 21.29 2.14
N GLU A 62 3.99 21.56 2.01
CA GLU A 62 3.10 20.79 1.15
C GLU A 62 3.50 20.89 -0.33
N GLY A 63 4.04 22.04 -0.76
CA GLY A 63 4.63 22.20 -2.09
C GLY A 63 5.81 21.24 -2.32
N TYR A 64 6.69 21.08 -1.35
CA TYR A 64 7.79 20.11 -1.42
C TYR A 64 7.29 18.66 -1.36
N LYS A 65 6.25 18.36 -0.58
CA LYS A 65 5.65 17.01 -0.55
C LYS A 65 5.06 16.61 -1.89
N LYS A 66 4.40 17.54 -2.60
CA LYS A 66 3.93 17.30 -3.99
C LYS A 66 5.08 16.97 -4.94
N GLN A 67 6.19 17.70 -4.83
CA GLN A 67 7.38 17.43 -5.64
C GLN A 67 7.99 16.06 -5.30
N LEU A 68 8.04 15.69 -4.01
CA LEU A 68 8.46 14.34 -3.58
C LEU A 68 7.56 13.26 -4.15
N ALA A 69 6.23 13.39 -4.07
CA ALA A 69 5.29 12.43 -4.65
C ALA A 69 5.54 12.23 -6.16
N ALA A 70 5.76 13.33 -6.89
CA ALA A 70 6.10 13.27 -8.31
C ALA A 70 7.45 12.56 -8.56
N ALA A 71 8.45 12.82 -7.70
CA ALA A 71 9.76 12.18 -7.78
C ALA A 71 9.68 10.67 -7.48
N TYR A 72 8.89 10.27 -6.48
CA TYR A 72 8.62 8.85 -6.19
C TYR A 72 7.94 8.16 -7.38
N LYS A 73 6.97 8.81 -8.01
CA LYS A 73 6.32 8.32 -9.24
C LYS A 73 7.33 8.14 -10.38
N LYS A 74 8.18 9.15 -10.62
CA LYS A 74 9.25 9.11 -11.64
C LYS A 74 10.24 7.97 -11.38
N ALA A 75 10.53 7.70 -10.10
CA ALA A 75 11.43 6.61 -9.68
C ALA A 75 10.76 5.22 -9.70
N GLY A 76 9.50 5.11 -10.15
CA GLY A 76 8.78 3.84 -10.19
C GLY A 76 8.43 3.26 -8.81
N GLN A 77 8.41 4.09 -7.77
CA GLN A 77 8.08 3.62 -6.43
C GLN A 77 6.58 3.39 -6.29
N PRO A 78 6.15 2.30 -5.64
CA PRO A 78 4.74 1.92 -5.61
C PRO A 78 3.90 2.79 -4.68
N VAL A 79 4.47 3.29 -3.58
CA VAL A 79 3.74 4.01 -2.53
C VAL A 79 4.57 5.14 -1.94
N TYR A 80 3.94 6.29 -1.82
CA TYR A 80 4.34 7.43 -1.02
C TYR A 80 3.07 8.03 -0.45
N ALA A 81 2.66 7.60 0.75
CA ALA A 81 1.44 8.04 1.40
C ALA A 81 1.74 9.11 2.43
N VAL A 82 1.00 10.21 2.39
CA VAL A 82 1.12 11.30 3.36
C VAL A 82 -0.17 11.38 4.17
N LEU A 83 -0.03 11.28 5.48
CA LEU A 83 -1.07 11.40 6.47
C LEU A 83 -0.82 12.67 7.30
N GLN A 84 -1.86 13.39 7.65
CA GLN A 84 -1.80 14.54 8.55
C GLN A 84 -2.67 14.25 9.78
N ASN A 85 -2.22 14.60 10.97
CA ASN A 85 -3.07 14.49 12.14
C ASN A 85 -4.31 15.38 11.99
N TYR A 86 -5.50 14.78 12.11
CA TYR A 86 -6.77 15.50 12.11
C TYR A 86 -7.10 16.03 13.51
N ALA A 87 -6.82 15.21 14.54
CA ALA A 87 -6.93 15.59 15.94
C ALA A 87 -5.53 15.64 16.59
N GLY A 88 -5.33 16.55 17.54
CA GLY A 88 -4.02 16.80 18.16
C GLY A 88 -3.20 17.84 17.39
N ASN A 89 -1.90 17.59 17.21
CA ASN A 89 -1.03 18.52 16.48
C ASN A 89 -1.28 18.45 14.96
N ARG A 90 -2.06 19.39 14.44
CA ARG A 90 -2.42 19.45 13.00
C ARG A 90 -1.25 19.72 12.07
N ASN A 91 -0.12 20.17 12.62
CA ASN A 91 1.11 20.41 11.87
C ASN A 91 2.01 19.15 11.83
N GLU A 92 1.55 18.03 12.38
CA GLU A 92 2.25 16.76 12.29
C GLU A 92 1.80 15.99 11.05
N TYR A 93 2.78 15.66 10.20
CA TYR A 93 2.62 14.86 9.00
C TYR A 93 3.39 13.55 9.15
N THR A 94 2.80 12.46 8.72
CA THR A 94 3.43 11.16 8.66
C THR A 94 3.50 10.69 7.21
N THR A 95 4.70 10.47 6.70
CA THR A 95 4.91 9.86 5.39
C THR A 95 5.17 8.38 5.55
N VAL A 96 4.49 7.55 4.77
CA VAL A 96 4.67 6.09 4.74
C VAL A 96 5.21 5.69 3.38
N THR A 97 6.33 4.98 3.37
CA THR A 97 6.95 4.42 2.15
C THR A 97 7.27 2.94 2.36
N PHE A 98 7.34 2.21 1.25
CA PHE A 98 7.69 0.79 1.27
C PHE A 98 9.20 0.60 1.14
N VAL A 99 9.74 -0.36 1.88
CA VAL A 99 11.11 -0.85 1.75
C VAL A 99 11.03 -2.35 1.52
N MET A 100 11.49 -2.78 0.35
CA MET A 100 11.39 -4.18 -0.05
C MET A 100 12.43 -5.03 0.68
N LYS A 101 13.66 -4.53 0.77
CA LYS A 101 14.77 -5.16 1.51
C LYS A 101 15.58 -4.08 2.21
N PHE A 102 16.07 -4.33 3.41
CA PHE A 102 16.94 -3.38 4.12
C PHE A 102 18.21 -3.06 3.34
N GLY A 103 18.79 -4.06 2.64
CA GLY A 103 19.95 -3.85 1.78
C GLY A 103 19.73 -2.86 0.63
N ASP A 104 18.48 -2.57 0.26
CA ASP A 104 18.19 -1.52 -0.74
C ASP A 104 18.57 -0.12 -0.23
N LEU A 105 18.66 0.04 1.11
CA LEU A 105 19.06 1.30 1.75
C LEU A 105 20.57 1.57 1.67
N ASP A 106 21.38 0.55 1.41
CA ASP A 106 22.84 0.69 1.19
C ASP A 106 23.14 1.30 -0.19
N SER A 107 22.16 1.23 -1.10
CA SER A 107 22.26 1.79 -2.45
C SER A 107 21.93 3.30 -2.46
N PRO A 108 22.46 4.07 -3.42
CA PRO A 108 22.06 5.46 -3.57
C PRO A 108 20.53 5.58 -3.67
N ASN A 109 19.98 6.55 -2.94
CA ASN A 109 18.54 6.79 -2.87
C ASN A 109 17.93 6.89 -4.28
N VAL A 110 16.86 6.11 -4.51
CA VAL A 110 16.18 6.01 -5.81
C VAL A 110 15.65 7.38 -6.30
N ILE A 111 15.25 8.27 -5.37
CA ILE A 111 14.78 9.61 -5.70
C ILE A 111 15.97 10.49 -6.12
N ARG A 112 17.11 10.35 -5.46
CA ARG A 112 18.35 11.01 -5.87
C ARG A 112 18.77 10.60 -7.28
N LYS A 113 18.70 9.30 -7.61
CA LYS A 113 18.96 8.82 -8.98
C LYS A 113 17.98 9.41 -10.00
N ALA A 114 16.71 9.55 -9.64
CA ALA A 114 15.68 10.05 -10.54
C ALA A 114 15.76 11.58 -10.77
N LEU A 115 16.21 12.35 -9.79
CA LEU A 115 16.27 13.82 -9.83
C LEU A 115 17.66 14.37 -10.15
N GLY A 116 18.73 13.64 -9.81
CA GLY A 116 20.09 14.15 -9.71
C GLY A 116 20.38 14.76 -8.33
N ASP A 117 21.68 14.91 -8.02
CA ASP A 117 22.13 15.31 -6.69
C ASP A 117 21.66 16.71 -6.28
N GLU A 118 21.78 17.70 -7.17
CA GLU A 118 21.43 19.07 -6.89
C GLU A 118 19.94 19.24 -6.61
N ALA A 119 19.07 18.74 -7.50
CA ALA A 119 17.62 18.83 -7.33
C ALA A 119 17.15 18.07 -6.09
N PHE A 120 17.73 16.90 -5.81
CA PHE A 120 17.45 16.13 -4.62
C PHE A 120 17.82 16.88 -3.34
N ASN A 121 19.03 17.47 -3.27
CA ASN A 121 19.50 18.20 -2.10
C ASN A 121 18.67 19.47 -1.87
N ASN A 122 18.33 20.21 -2.94
CA ASN A 122 17.48 21.40 -2.86
C ASN A 122 16.08 21.04 -2.33
N LEU A 123 15.50 19.95 -2.80
CA LEU A 123 14.18 19.48 -2.35
C LEU A 123 14.19 19.08 -0.87
N LEU A 124 15.17 18.27 -0.43
CA LEU A 124 15.28 17.88 0.98
C LEU A 124 15.66 19.07 1.88
N GLY A 125 16.53 19.98 1.42
CA GLY A 125 16.84 21.22 2.12
C GLY A 125 15.60 22.09 2.31
N GLY A 126 14.73 22.14 1.29
CA GLY A 126 13.43 22.80 1.37
C GLY A 126 12.55 22.21 2.47
N VAL A 127 12.34 20.89 2.44
CA VAL A 127 11.59 20.19 3.50
C VAL A 127 12.17 20.47 4.88
N SER A 128 13.51 20.35 5.02
CA SER A 128 14.19 20.54 6.32
C SER A 128 14.00 21.93 6.91
N ARG A 129 13.94 22.98 6.08
CA ARG A 129 13.66 24.35 6.55
C ARG A 129 12.25 24.50 7.12
N CYS A 130 11.30 23.73 6.61
CA CYS A 130 9.89 23.82 6.99
C CYS A 130 9.56 23.10 8.30
N VAL A 131 10.42 22.19 8.77
CA VAL A 131 10.12 21.35 9.94
C VAL A 131 10.85 21.79 11.20
N THR A 132 10.25 21.53 12.36
CA THR A 132 10.86 21.71 13.69
C THR A 132 11.44 20.40 14.21
N SER A 133 10.87 19.28 13.81
CA SER A 133 11.37 17.94 14.17
C SER A 133 11.07 16.93 13.08
N THR A 134 11.96 15.95 12.96
CA THR A 134 11.77 14.78 12.11
C THR A 134 12.15 13.55 12.89
N THR A 135 11.25 12.57 12.95
CA THR A 135 11.50 11.24 13.50
C THR A 135 11.14 10.21 12.45
N TRP A 136 11.89 9.14 12.36
CA TRP A 136 11.57 8.04 11.45
C TRP A 136 11.78 6.70 12.13
N TYR A 137 10.96 5.73 11.73
CA TYR A 137 11.03 4.36 12.23
C TYR A 137 10.60 3.38 11.15
N PHE A 138 10.97 2.12 11.35
CA PHE A 138 10.55 1.00 10.51
C PHE A 138 9.61 0.08 11.27
N SER A 139 8.60 -0.39 10.56
CA SER A 139 7.65 -1.39 11.05
C SER A 139 7.61 -2.59 10.13
N THR A 140 7.46 -3.76 10.72
CA THR A 140 7.19 -5.02 10.00
C THR A 140 5.68 -5.20 9.86
N PRO A 141 5.12 -5.25 8.64
CA PRO A 141 3.69 -5.50 8.44
C PRO A 141 3.30 -6.91 8.87
N TRP A 142 2.08 -7.06 9.37
CA TRP A 142 1.45 -8.34 9.70
C TRP A 142 0.29 -8.58 8.70
N ASP A 143 0.65 -8.99 7.49
CA ASP A 143 -0.29 -9.08 6.36
C ASP A 143 -1.41 -10.11 6.57
N ASP A 144 -1.17 -11.16 7.36
CA ASP A 144 -2.20 -12.14 7.74
C ASP A 144 -3.33 -11.56 8.59
N LEU A 145 -3.11 -10.37 9.19
CA LEU A 145 -4.11 -9.64 9.95
C LEU A 145 -4.82 -8.55 9.12
N ALA A 146 -4.39 -8.32 7.90
CA ALA A 146 -4.97 -7.29 7.05
C ALA A 146 -6.44 -7.60 6.70
N ILE A 147 -7.23 -6.54 6.58
CA ILE A 147 -8.54 -6.55 5.92
C ILE A 147 -8.41 -5.63 4.71
N ASP A 148 -8.70 -6.16 3.52
CA ASP A 148 -8.55 -5.45 2.25
C ASP A 148 -9.78 -5.70 1.36
N LYS A 149 -10.92 -5.15 1.77
CA LYS A 149 -12.22 -5.28 1.09
C LYS A 149 -12.73 -3.92 0.59
N ALA A 150 -11.92 -2.86 0.72
CA ALA A 150 -12.33 -1.53 0.32
C ALA A 150 -12.27 -1.37 -1.20
N SER A 151 -13.36 -0.92 -1.81
CA SER A 151 -13.42 -0.54 -3.23
C SER A 151 -12.86 0.87 -3.48
N SER A 152 -12.79 1.69 -2.45
CA SER A 152 -12.20 3.04 -2.48
C SER A 152 -11.58 3.38 -1.14
N MET A 153 -10.56 4.26 -1.15
CA MET A 153 -9.94 4.75 0.07
C MET A 153 -10.71 5.95 0.60
N SER A 154 -10.98 5.96 1.92
CA SER A 154 -11.47 7.14 2.62
C SER A 154 -10.31 8.08 2.97
N GLU A 155 -10.65 9.33 3.28
CA GLU A 155 -9.67 10.29 3.77
C GLU A 155 -9.26 10.04 5.23
N TYR A 156 -10.10 9.42 6.04
CA TYR A 156 -9.91 9.34 7.49
C TYR A 156 -9.55 7.94 7.95
N PHE A 157 -8.57 7.88 8.87
CA PHE A 157 -8.12 6.64 9.48
C PHE A 157 -7.99 6.83 10.98
N LEU A 158 -8.42 5.82 11.73
CA LEU A 158 -8.07 5.67 13.13
C LEU A 158 -6.72 4.95 13.21
N ARG A 159 -5.71 5.66 13.65
CA ARG A 159 -4.39 5.13 13.98
C ARG A 159 -4.36 4.80 15.46
N THR A 160 -3.99 3.58 15.80
CA THR A 160 -3.86 3.14 17.18
C THR A 160 -2.47 2.59 17.42
N ARG A 161 -1.76 3.11 18.41
CA ARG A 161 -0.48 2.60 18.90
C ARG A 161 -0.70 1.88 20.23
N ILE A 162 -0.27 0.63 20.29
CA ILE A 162 -0.49 -0.24 21.44
C ILE A 162 0.87 -0.72 21.96
N PRO A 163 1.28 -0.31 23.18
CA PRO A 163 2.51 -0.81 23.77
C PRO A 163 2.29 -2.24 24.29
N ILE A 164 3.04 -3.19 23.75
CA ILE A 164 2.92 -4.62 24.09
C ILE A 164 3.81 -4.95 25.28
N ALA A 165 3.31 -5.79 26.18
CA ALA A 165 4.09 -6.30 27.31
C ALA A 165 5.27 -7.16 26.82
N THR A 166 6.39 -7.10 27.53
CA THR A 166 7.62 -7.80 27.16
C THR A 166 7.35 -9.30 26.98
N GLY A 167 7.79 -9.85 25.85
CA GLY A 167 7.59 -11.26 25.49
C GLY A 167 6.18 -11.61 24.99
N LYS A 168 5.26 -10.66 24.93
CA LYS A 168 3.84 -10.90 24.56
C LYS A 168 3.48 -10.61 23.11
N ASN A 169 4.45 -10.36 22.23
CA ASN A 169 4.16 -10.04 20.81
C ASN A 169 3.40 -11.17 20.09
N ALA A 170 3.80 -12.44 20.30
CA ALA A 170 3.15 -13.57 19.66
C ALA A 170 1.71 -13.77 20.19
N ASP A 171 1.53 -13.66 21.50
CA ASP A 171 0.22 -13.77 22.14
C ASP A 171 -0.71 -12.64 21.68
N TYR A 172 -0.18 -11.42 21.58
CA TYR A 172 -0.94 -10.27 21.10
C TYR A 172 -1.32 -10.40 19.62
N ARG A 173 -0.42 -10.91 18.77
CA ARG A 173 -0.73 -11.21 17.38
C ARG A 173 -1.83 -12.26 17.26
N ALA A 174 -1.78 -13.32 18.07
CA ALA A 174 -2.83 -14.34 18.12
C ALA A 174 -4.17 -13.75 18.59
N TYR A 175 -4.17 -12.88 19.60
CA TYR A 175 -5.36 -12.15 20.03
C TYR A 175 -5.94 -11.29 18.91
N LEU A 176 -5.11 -10.52 18.20
CA LEU A 176 -5.58 -9.73 17.05
C LEU A 176 -6.22 -10.62 15.98
N LYS A 177 -5.63 -11.79 15.71
CA LYS A 177 -6.10 -12.72 14.68
C LYS A 177 -7.42 -13.36 15.05
N ASN A 178 -7.52 -13.86 16.29
CA ASN A 178 -8.61 -14.73 16.69
C ASN A 178 -9.80 -13.98 17.33
N ASP A 179 -9.52 -12.84 17.97
CA ASP A 179 -10.56 -12.08 18.67
C ASP A 179 -10.87 -10.74 17.95
N VAL A 180 -9.86 -9.97 17.55
CA VAL A 180 -10.09 -8.60 17.03
C VAL A 180 -10.54 -8.61 15.58
N LYS A 181 -9.79 -9.29 14.69
CA LYS A 181 -10.08 -9.29 13.24
C LYS A 181 -11.50 -9.75 12.92
N PRO A 182 -12.03 -10.87 13.49
CA PRO A 182 -13.41 -11.30 13.23
C PRO A 182 -14.45 -10.26 13.67
N VAL A 183 -14.20 -9.55 14.78
CA VAL A 183 -15.10 -8.49 15.26
C VAL A 183 -15.10 -7.29 14.31
N LEU A 184 -13.92 -6.89 13.81
CA LEU A 184 -13.80 -5.82 12.83
C LEU A 184 -14.52 -6.18 11.52
N GLU A 185 -14.35 -7.41 11.02
CA GLU A 185 -15.03 -7.89 9.81
C GLU A 185 -16.55 -7.92 9.98
N LYS A 186 -17.05 -8.46 11.11
CA LYS A 186 -18.47 -8.46 11.46
C LYS A 186 -19.02 -7.04 11.60
N GLY A 187 -18.20 -6.11 12.08
CA GLY A 187 -18.54 -4.70 12.20
C GLY A 187 -18.46 -3.89 10.90
N GLY A 188 -18.19 -4.57 9.76
CA GLY A 188 -18.19 -3.96 8.44
C GLY A 188 -16.94 -3.13 8.13
N VAL A 189 -15.81 -3.38 8.82
CA VAL A 189 -14.53 -2.76 8.48
C VAL A 189 -14.06 -3.32 7.14
N THR A 190 -13.77 -2.42 6.21
CA THR A 190 -13.36 -2.78 4.85
C THR A 190 -11.86 -2.66 4.63
N TRP A 191 -11.16 -1.91 5.48
CA TRP A 191 -9.70 -1.78 5.40
C TRP A 191 -9.07 -1.65 6.78
N TYR A 192 -8.09 -2.50 7.04
CA TYR A 192 -7.34 -2.56 8.30
C TYR A 192 -5.93 -3.04 8.05
N ARG A 193 -4.95 -2.38 8.64
CA ARG A 193 -3.54 -2.76 8.58
C ARG A 193 -2.95 -2.80 9.97
N VAL A 194 -2.02 -3.74 10.17
CA VAL A 194 -1.29 -3.94 11.41
C VAL A 194 0.19 -4.02 11.10
N SER A 195 1.00 -3.38 11.90
CA SER A 195 2.45 -3.52 11.85
C SER A 195 3.07 -3.46 13.25
N SER A 196 4.24 -4.06 13.41
CA SER A 196 5.03 -3.96 14.64
C SER A 196 6.20 -3.02 14.41
N ILE A 197 6.37 -2.02 15.25
CA ILE A 197 7.53 -1.11 15.20
C ILE A 197 8.77 -1.91 15.58
N THR A 198 9.75 -1.93 14.67
CA THR A 198 10.96 -2.77 14.81
C THR A 198 12.21 -1.95 15.08
N PHE A 199 12.40 -0.82 14.37
CA PHE A 199 13.57 0.04 14.52
C PHE A 199 13.19 1.51 14.58
N GLY A 200 13.92 2.31 15.36
CA GLY A 200 13.81 3.79 15.36
C GLY A 200 12.59 4.35 16.09
N GLY A 201 11.74 3.53 16.67
CA GLY A 201 10.55 3.93 17.42
C GLY A 201 10.44 3.23 18.77
N PRO A 202 9.33 3.43 19.50
CA PRO A 202 9.12 2.80 20.79
C PRO A 202 9.05 1.28 20.66
N ALA A 203 10.05 0.59 21.24
CA ALA A 203 10.17 -0.85 21.15
C ALA A 203 8.92 -1.57 21.73
N GLY A 204 8.55 -2.69 21.10
CA GLY A 204 7.38 -3.48 21.50
C GLY A 204 6.06 -2.73 21.32
N THR A 205 5.96 -1.90 20.31
CA THR A 205 4.71 -1.22 19.96
C THR A 205 4.12 -1.80 18.67
N VAL A 206 2.85 -2.16 18.74
CA VAL A 206 2.05 -2.51 17.57
C VAL A 206 1.26 -1.28 17.14
N GLU A 207 1.25 -1.02 15.86
CA GLU A 207 0.52 0.10 15.26
C GLU A 207 -0.54 -0.45 14.31
N THR A 208 -1.75 0.08 14.42
CA THR A 208 -2.84 -0.30 13.54
C THR A 208 -3.43 0.91 12.86
N PHE A 209 -3.89 0.73 11.63
CA PHE A 209 -4.65 1.71 10.88
C PHE A 209 -5.97 1.09 10.47
N ARG A 210 -7.07 1.70 10.86
CA ARG A 210 -8.42 1.34 10.45
C ARG A 210 -9.03 2.49 9.66
N MET A 211 -9.44 2.23 8.44
CA MET A 211 -10.15 3.20 7.63
C MET A 211 -11.53 3.49 8.25
N LEU A 212 -11.90 4.75 8.35
CA LEU A 212 -13.22 5.22 8.73
C LEU A 212 -14.01 5.57 7.47
N LYS A 213 -15.28 5.22 7.41
CA LYS A 213 -16.16 5.66 6.30
C LYS A 213 -16.30 7.18 6.28
N ASN A 214 -16.45 7.77 7.47
CA ASN A 214 -16.49 9.21 7.74
C ASN A 214 -16.24 9.42 9.24
N LEU A 215 -16.13 10.66 9.69
CA LEU A 215 -15.91 10.99 11.10
C LEU A 215 -17.09 10.60 11.99
N GLY A 216 -18.33 10.64 11.49
CA GLY A 216 -19.53 10.23 12.25
C GLY A 216 -19.51 8.74 12.66
N GLU A 217 -18.65 7.92 12.08
CA GLU A 217 -18.46 6.54 12.55
C GLU A 217 -17.95 6.47 13.99
N ILE A 218 -17.24 7.50 14.45
CA ILE A 218 -16.73 7.62 15.84
C ILE A 218 -17.85 7.86 16.84
N ASP A 219 -18.90 8.59 16.46
CA ASP A 219 -20.02 8.95 17.36
C ASP A 219 -20.77 7.73 17.87
N GLY A 220 -20.78 6.66 17.09
CA GLY A 220 -21.40 5.40 17.47
C GLY A 220 -20.62 4.58 18.49
N GLY A 221 -19.49 5.07 19.00
CA GLY A 221 -18.63 4.37 19.95
C GLY A 221 -17.76 3.25 19.34
N PRO A 222 -17.05 2.51 20.21
CA PRO A 222 -16.14 1.44 19.77
C PRO A 222 -16.86 0.34 18.99
N ILE A 223 -16.24 -0.13 17.91
CA ILE A 223 -16.82 -1.18 17.05
C ILE A 223 -17.03 -2.49 17.80
N GLN A 224 -16.17 -2.78 18.79
CA GLN A 224 -16.32 -3.94 19.65
C GLN A 224 -17.62 -3.89 20.43
N THR A 225 -17.99 -2.72 20.97
CA THR A 225 -19.25 -2.53 21.69
C THR A 225 -20.45 -2.67 20.76
N LYS A 226 -20.36 -2.15 19.53
CA LYS A 226 -21.43 -2.31 18.52
C LYS A 226 -21.68 -3.77 18.13
N VAL A 227 -20.61 -4.56 18.03
CA VAL A 227 -20.67 -5.94 17.54
C VAL A 227 -20.98 -6.95 18.64
N LEU A 228 -20.42 -6.75 19.85
CA LEU A 228 -20.44 -7.70 20.95
C LEU A 228 -21.32 -7.28 22.12
N GLY A 229 -21.83 -6.03 22.11
CA GLY A 229 -22.42 -5.41 23.29
C GLY A 229 -21.36 -5.02 24.33
N ALA A 230 -21.77 -4.30 25.36
CA ALA A 230 -20.86 -3.84 26.42
C ALA A 230 -20.16 -5.01 27.17
N PRO A 231 -20.88 -6.09 27.58
CA PRO A 231 -20.23 -7.22 28.25
C PRO A 231 -19.17 -7.92 27.37
N GLY A 232 -19.46 -8.12 26.08
CA GLY A 232 -18.53 -8.76 25.16
C GLY A 232 -17.29 -7.90 24.88
N ALA A 233 -17.47 -6.57 24.74
CA ALA A 233 -16.36 -5.63 24.60
C ALA A 233 -15.47 -5.62 25.86
N GLN A 234 -16.08 -5.67 27.05
CA GLN A 234 -15.34 -5.75 28.31
C GLN A 234 -14.55 -7.06 28.44
N ALA A 235 -15.14 -8.20 28.08
CA ALA A 235 -14.45 -9.49 28.07
C ALA A 235 -13.26 -9.47 27.11
N MET A 236 -13.42 -8.86 25.94
CA MET A 236 -12.36 -8.69 24.95
C MET A 236 -11.22 -7.79 25.48
N ALA A 237 -11.55 -6.68 26.16
CA ALA A 237 -10.57 -5.82 26.81
C ALA A 237 -9.82 -6.52 27.93
N ALA A 238 -10.51 -7.35 28.73
CA ALA A 238 -9.87 -8.16 29.80
C ALA A 238 -8.85 -9.16 29.23
N LYS A 239 -9.09 -9.76 28.06
CA LYS A 239 -8.11 -10.61 27.36
C LYS A 239 -6.89 -9.82 26.90
N ALA A 240 -7.06 -8.57 26.47
CA ALA A 240 -5.96 -7.72 26.01
C ALA A 240 -5.11 -7.18 27.14
N ALA A 241 -5.67 -6.95 28.33
CA ALA A 241 -5.00 -6.30 29.45
C ALA A 241 -3.65 -6.93 29.84
N PRO A 242 -3.50 -8.25 30.00
CA PRO A 242 -2.20 -8.87 30.33
C PRO A 242 -1.20 -8.87 29.16
N LEU A 243 -1.63 -8.52 27.95
CA LEU A 243 -0.82 -8.49 26.74
C LEU A 243 -0.19 -7.11 26.46
N THR A 244 -0.67 -6.07 27.17
CA THR A 244 -0.25 -4.68 26.96
C THR A 244 0.40 -4.12 28.22
N ARG A 245 1.28 -3.12 28.06
CA ARG A 245 1.97 -2.46 29.18
C ARG A 245 1.49 -1.03 29.44
N GLY A 246 0.35 -0.67 28.88
CA GLY A 246 -0.23 0.66 29.05
C GLY A 246 -1.41 0.89 28.10
N PRO A 247 -2.04 2.04 28.18
CA PRO A 247 -3.18 2.38 27.34
C PRO A 247 -2.77 2.51 25.86
N ALA A 248 -3.69 2.14 24.98
CA ALA A 248 -3.56 2.41 23.58
C ALA A 248 -3.70 3.92 23.30
N GLN A 249 -2.88 4.43 22.40
CA GLN A 249 -2.93 5.81 21.94
C GLN A 249 -3.69 5.86 20.60
N ASN A 250 -4.81 6.56 20.58
CA ASN A 250 -5.64 6.73 19.40
C ASN A 250 -5.44 8.12 18.79
N THR A 251 -5.30 8.18 17.49
CA THR A 251 -5.20 9.43 16.72
C THR A 251 -6.03 9.28 15.45
N ILE A 252 -6.84 10.29 15.13
CA ILE A 252 -7.46 10.36 13.81
C ILE A 252 -6.48 11.05 12.89
N VAL A 253 -6.14 10.39 11.79
CA VAL A 253 -5.29 10.95 10.74
C VAL A 253 -6.09 11.08 9.45
N ARG A 254 -5.76 12.12 8.68
CA ARG A 254 -6.34 12.38 7.37
C ARG A 254 -5.31 12.06 6.30
N MET A 255 -5.68 11.23 5.35
CA MET A 255 -4.91 11.04 4.12
C MET A 255 -4.92 12.33 3.30
N ARG A 256 -3.77 12.67 2.73
CA ARG A 256 -3.60 13.82 1.85
C ARG A 256 -3.29 13.30 0.43
N PRO A 257 -4.34 12.95 -0.37
CA PRO A 257 -4.14 12.34 -1.68
C PRO A 257 -3.32 13.23 -2.62
N GLU A 258 -3.49 14.54 -2.52
CA GLU A 258 -2.78 15.55 -3.32
C GLU A 258 -1.28 15.66 -3.00
N LEU A 259 -0.84 15.11 -1.86
CA LEU A 259 0.56 15.03 -1.44
C LEU A 259 1.14 13.63 -1.60
N SER A 260 0.33 12.67 -2.06
CA SER A 260 0.62 11.25 -2.02
C SER A 260 0.74 10.65 -3.41
N LEU A 261 1.45 9.53 -3.50
CA LEU A 261 1.38 8.57 -4.59
C LEU A 261 0.81 7.28 -4.01
N ILE A 262 -0.44 6.99 -4.32
CA ILE A 262 -1.15 5.80 -3.85
C ILE A 262 -1.67 5.09 -5.08
N PRO A 263 -1.39 3.78 -5.25
CA PRO A 263 -2.01 3.02 -6.33
C PRO A 263 -3.53 2.99 -6.12
N PRO A 264 -4.32 2.97 -7.19
CA PRO A 264 -5.75 2.76 -7.06
C PRO A 264 -6.00 1.45 -6.30
N PRO A 265 -7.09 1.37 -5.51
CA PRO A 265 -7.48 0.11 -4.87
C PRO A 265 -7.61 -0.95 -5.95
N MET A 266 -6.99 -2.11 -5.71
CA MET A 266 -7.06 -3.20 -6.66
C MET A 266 -8.50 -3.74 -6.69
N PRO A 267 -9.02 -4.10 -7.88
CA PRO A 267 -10.32 -4.74 -7.95
C PRO A 267 -10.28 -6.02 -7.10
N THR A 268 -11.23 -6.13 -6.18
CA THR A 268 -11.47 -7.37 -5.43
C THR A 268 -11.75 -8.49 -6.40
N ARG A 269 -10.96 -9.54 -6.36
CA ARG A 269 -11.22 -10.79 -7.10
C ARG A 269 -12.35 -11.56 -6.45
#